data_47b239da478e1a44242ac80d478fc36c
#
_entry.id   47b239da478e1a44242ac80d478fc36c
#
_cell.length_a   1.000
_cell.length_b   1.000
_cell.length_c   1.000
_cell.angle_alpha   90.00
_cell.angle_beta   90.00
_cell.angle_gamma   90.00
#
_symmetry.space_group_name_H-M   'P 1'
#
loop_
_entity.id
_entity.type
_entity.pdbx_description
1 polymer ?
#
loop_
_entity_poly.entity_id
_entity_poly.type
_entity_poly.pdbx_seq_one_letter_code
_entity_poly.pdbx_strand_id
1 'polypeptide(L)' 'SREQFVVSLVKAVQELSAKVEELEAKLSK' A
#
# COMPACT_ATOMS: atom_id res chain seq x y z
N SER A 1 0.87 -8.61 19.63
CA SER A 1 2.23 -9.08 19.51
C SER A 1 2.96 -8.31 18.40
N ARG A 2 4.26 -8.43 18.43
CA ARG A 2 5.09 -7.71 17.47
C ARG A 2 4.84 -8.19 16.05
N GLU A 3 4.63 -9.49 15.90
CA GLU A 3 4.41 -10.03 14.57
C GLU A 3 3.12 -9.51 13.97
N GLN A 4 2.10 -9.38 14.78
CA GLN A 4 0.84 -8.86 14.29
C GLN A 4 0.97 -7.39 13.89
N PHE A 5 1.76 -6.65 14.62
CA PHE A 5 2.03 -5.27 14.29
C PHE A 5 2.74 -5.16 12.93
N VAL A 6 3.73 -6.02 12.72
CA VAL A 6 4.48 -6.04 11.47
C VAL A 6 3.57 -6.41 10.29
N VAL A 7 2.72 -7.41 10.48
CA VAL A 7 1.79 -7.82 9.42
C VAL A 7 0.87 -6.66 9.04
N SER A 8 0.38 -5.94 10.04
CA SER A 8 -0.49 -4.81 9.80
C SER A 8 0.22 -3.71 9.02
N LEU A 9 1.49 -3.46 9.33
CA LEU A 9 2.27 -2.47 8.61
C LEU A 9 2.49 -2.86 7.15
N VAL A 10 2.79 -4.13 6.92
CA VAL A 10 3.00 -4.61 5.56
C VAL A 10 1.74 -4.43 4.74
N LYS A 11 0.61 -4.76 5.33
CA LYS A 11 -0.66 -4.60 4.63
C LYS A 11 -0.93 -3.13 4.31
N ALA A 12 -0.66 -2.25 5.25
CA ALA A 12 -0.87 -0.82 5.03
C ALA A 12 0.02 -0.30 3.90
N VAL A 13 1.26 -0.76 3.85
CA VAL A 13 2.19 -0.36 2.80
C VAL A 13 1.69 -0.86 1.45
N GLN A 14 1.20 -2.09 1.40
CA GLN A 14 0.70 -2.64 0.14
C GLN A 14 -0.52 -1.89 -0.36
N GLU A 15 -1.41 -1.51 0.54
CA GLU A 15 -2.59 -0.76 0.15
C GLU A 15 -2.23 0.63 -0.35
N LEU A 16 -1.27 1.27 0.30
CA LEU A 16 -0.82 2.58 -0.13
C LEU A 16 -0.13 2.49 -1.49
N SER A 17 0.68 1.48 -1.69
CA SER A 17 1.37 1.28 -2.95
C SER A 17 0.38 1.08 -4.09
N ALA A 18 -0.66 0.30 -3.84
CA ALA A 18 -1.70 0.09 -4.85
C ALA A 18 -2.42 1.40 -5.18
N LYS A 19 -2.64 2.22 -4.17
CA LYS A 19 -3.29 3.50 -4.39
C LYS A 19 -2.41 4.42 -5.24
N VAL A 20 -1.12 4.39 -5.00
CA VAL A 20 -0.18 5.21 -5.79
C VAL A 20 -0.20 4.75 -7.25
N GLU A 21 -0.18 3.46 -7.48
CA GLU A 21 -0.21 2.95 -8.84
C GLU A 21 -1.51 3.33 -9.56
N GLU A 22 -2.59 3.31 -8.82
CA GLU A 22 -3.87 3.71 -9.39
C GLU A 22 -3.86 5.17 -9.82
N LEU A 23 -3.32 6.03 -8.98
CA LEU A 23 -3.23 7.46 -9.32
C LEU A 23 -2.31 7.69 -10.50
N GLU A 24 -1.19 6.98 -10.54
CA GLU A 24 -0.26 7.13 -11.64
C GLU A 24 -0.89 6.70 -12.96
N ALA A 25 -1.71 5.67 -12.92
CA ALA A 25 -2.39 5.23 -14.12
C ALA A 25 -3.34 6.31 -14.64
N LYS A 26 -3.99 7.02 -13.74
CA LYS A 26 -4.89 8.09 -14.15
C LYS A 26 -4.13 9.28 -14.73
N LEU A 27 -2.94 9.54 -14.22
CA LEU A 27 -2.13 10.66 -14.68
C LEU A 27 -1.35 10.32 -15.94
N SER A 28 -1.18 9.06 -16.21
CA SER A 28 -0.28 8.60 -17.28
C SER A 28 -0.95 8.53 -18.65
N LYS A 29 -1.84 9.39 -18.91
CA LYS A 29 -2.53 9.38 -20.20
C LYS A 29 -1.72 9.89 -21.35
#